data_1aac663225813769aec2a4e5056e24da
#
_entry.id   1aac663225813769aec2a4e5056e24da
#
_cell.length_a   1.000
_cell.length_b   1.000
_cell.length_c   1.000
_cell.angle_alpha   90.00
_cell.angle_beta   90.00
_cell.angle_gamma   90.00
#
_symmetry.space_group_name_H-M   'P 1'
#
loop_
_entity.id
_entity.type
_entity.pdbx_description
1 polymer ?
#
loop_
_entity_poly.entity_id
_entity_poly.type
_entity_poly.pdbx_seq_one_letter_code
_entity_poly.pdbx_strand_id
1 'polypeptide(L)'
;MGGGRVGSRLATILQKEGNKVIVIEKDKERAEEIANLNSEITVINSDIFDKSVYKDVFEGGVDIFIAATSDDQTNMLACEIAKRRGVQKTIARVVDPDLYEIFLELDITPVNETLAIIENIKRHIHITEHVVTQIGGDRAVIIREIVKEDSKIIGKNIKEAKLMKYLVCIDRNGEIIYPEEKSIIEAGDILYIISTYEDLDYVKELLR
;
A
#
# COMPACT_ATOMS: atom_id res chain seq x y z
N MET A 1 -16.89 -4.27 -5.48
CA MET A 1 -17.55 -4.27 -6.80
C MET A 1 -16.56 -4.66 -7.88
N GLY A 2 -16.98 -5.56 -8.83
CA GLY A 2 -16.13 -6.16 -9.86
C GLY A 2 -15.46 -7.45 -9.39
N GLY A 3 -15.98 -8.61 -9.82
CA GLY A 3 -15.49 -9.96 -9.52
C GLY A 3 -14.40 -10.47 -10.46
N GLY A 4 -13.75 -9.59 -11.21
CA GLY A 4 -12.62 -9.96 -12.07
C GLY A 4 -11.42 -10.47 -11.28
N ARG A 5 -10.30 -10.71 -11.98
CA ARG A 5 -9.08 -11.31 -11.40
C ARG A 5 -8.59 -10.62 -10.11
N VAL A 6 -8.62 -9.29 -10.06
CA VAL A 6 -8.20 -8.53 -8.89
C VAL A 6 -9.24 -8.61 -7.79
N GLY A 7 -10.51 -8.31 -8.10
CA GLY A 7 -11.57 -8.23 -7.10
C GLY A 7 -11.88 -9.57 -6.42
N SER A 8 -11.91 -10.68 -7.17
CA SER A 8 -12.15 -12.01 -6.59
C SER A 8 -11.02 -12.46 -5.63
N ARG A 9 -9.76 -12.21 -6.01
CA ARG A 9 -8.61 -12.52 -5.15
C ARG A 9 -8.59 -11.65 -3.90
N LEU A 10 -8.83 -10.35 -4.06
CA LEU A 10 -8.90 -9.41 -2.94
C LEU A 10 -10.02 -9.81 -1.97
N ALA A 11 -11.20 -10.15 -2.48
CA ALA A 11 -12.33 -10.62 -1.67
C ALA A 11 -11.95 -11.84 -0.82
N THR A 12 -11.26 -12.81 -1.41
CA THR A 12 -10.80 -14.01 -0.69
C THR A 12 -9.77 -13.69 0.39
N ILE A 13 -8.85 -12.76 0.13
CA ILE A 13 -7.83 -12.34 1.11
C ILE A 13 -8.51 -11.63 2.28
N LEU A 14 -9.35 -10.64 2.01
CA LEU A 14 -10.04 -9.87 3.04
C LEU A 14 -10.95 -10.75 3.91
N GLN A 15 -11.62 -11.72 3.30
CA GLN A 15 -12.44 -12.67 4.06
C GLN A 15 -11.57 -13.53 5.01
N LYS A 16 -10.42 -14.03 4.56
CA LYS A 16 -9.46 -14.78 5.41
C LYS A 16 -8.89 -13.95 6.55
N GLU A 17 -8.83 -12.65 6.40
CA GLU A 17 -8.43 -11.69 7.45
C GLU A 17 -9.58 -11.36 8.43
N GLY A 18 -10.73 -12.03 8.30
CA GLY A 18 -11.87 -11.91 9.21
C GLY A 18 -12.86 -10.79 8.84
N ASN A 19 -12.75 -10.22 7.64
CA ASN A 19 -13.70 -9.21 7.19
C ASN A 19 -14.96 -9.86 6.62
N LYS A 20 -16.12 -9.22 6.82
CA LYS A 20 -17.35 -9.54 6.10
C LYS A 20 -17.27 -8.94 4.70
N VAL A 21 -17.29 -9.79 3.67
CA VAL A 21 -17.09 -9.35 2.29
C VAL A 21 -18.35 -9.59 1.46
N ILE A 22 -18.74 -8.54 0.72
CA ILE A 22 -19.82 -8.59 -0.28
C ILE A 22 -19.19 -8.29 -1.65
N VAL A 23 -19.35 -9.20 -2.60
CA VAL A 23 -18.94 -8.99 -3.99
C VAL A 23 -20.18 -8.72 -4.85
N ILE A 24 -20.12 -7.63 -5.61
CA ILE A 24 -21.14 -7.30 -6.63
C ILE A 24 -20.52 -7.57 -7.99
N GLU A 25 -21.06 -8.49 -8.73
CA GLU A 25 -20.57 -8.88 -10.06
C GLU A 25 -21.74 -9.04 -11.02
N LYS A 26 -21.67 -8.36 -12.16
CA LYS A 26 -22.74 -8.38 -13.16
C LYS A 26 -22.73 -9.64 -14.03
N ASP A 27 -21.56 -10.19 -14.26
CA ASP A 27 -21.39 -11.42 -15.02
C ASP A 27 -21.80 -12.61 -14.16
N LYS A 28 -22.80 -13.37 -14.63
CA LYS A 28 -23.39 -14.46 -13.87
C LYS A 28 -22.40 -15.62 -13.64
N GLU A 29 -21.63 -15.99 -14.67
CA GLU A 29 -20.71 -17.11 -14.58
C GLU A 29 -19.60 -16.79 -13.56
N ARG A 30 -19.05 -15.57 -13.57
CA ARG A 30 -18.08 -15.13 -12.59
C ARG A 30 -18.65 -15.03 -11.19
N ALA A 31 -19.88 -14.55 -11.04
CA ALA A 31 -20.53 -14.50 -9.75
C ALA A 31 -20.69 -15.90 -9.15
N GLU A 32 -21.11 -16.89 -9.95
CA GLU A 32 -21.22 -18.30 -9.56
C GLU A 32 -19.83 -18.89 -9.22
N GLU A 33 -18.79 -18.60 -10.01
CA GLU A 33 -17.42 -19.03 -9.71
C GLU A 33 -16.95 -18.54 -8.34
N ILE A 34 -17.17 -17.26 -8.03
CA ILE A 34 -16.74 -16.65 -6.74
C ILE A 34 -17.51 -17.30 -5.58
N ALA A 35 -18.82 -17.47 -5.73
CA ALA A 35 -19.66 -18.09 -4.71
C ALA A 35 -19.26 -19.55 -4.43
N ASN A 36 -18.87 -20.29 -5.47
CA ASN A 36 -18.39 -21.68 -5.34
C ASN A 36 -16.98 -21.78 -4.72
N LEU A 37 -16.11 -20.78 -4.95
CA LEU A 37 -14.75 -20.77 -4.40
C LEU A 37 -14.72 -20.50 -2.89
N ASN A 38 -15.66 -19.72 -2.38
CA ASN A 38 -15.70 -19.38 -0.96
C ASN A 38 -17.14 -19.04 -0.52
N SER A 39 -17.76 -19.95 0.19
CA SER A 39 -19.14 -19.83 0.68
C SER A 39 -19.34 -18.74 1.77
N GLU A 40 -18.27 -18.22 2.33
CA GLU A 40 -18.33 -17.14 3.35
C GLU A 40 -18.37 -15.75 2.72
N ILE A 41 -18.14 -15.65 1.41
CA ILE A 41 -18.30 -14.39 0.65
C ILE A 41 -19.74 -14.28 0.17
N THR A 42 -20.40 -13.19 0.52
CA THR A 42 -21.72 -12.88 -0.05
C THR A 42 -21.54 -12.37 -1.47
N VAL A 43 -22.10 -13.06 -2.46
CA VAL A 43 -22.03 -12.63 -3.86
C VAL A 43 -23.40 -12.17 -4.35
N ILE A 44 -23.45 -10.99 -4.91
CA ILE A 44 -24.65 -10.39 -5.52
C ILE A 44 -24.41 -10.32 -7.02
N ASN A 45 -25.15 -11.13 -7.78
CA ASN A 45 -25.13 -11.06 -9.24
C ASN A 45 -26.06 -9.96 -9.73
N SER A 46 -25.54 -8.77 -9.90
CA SER A 46 -26.27 -7.58 -10.38
C SER A 46 -25.31 -6.51 -10.88
N ASP A 47 -25.84 -5.56 -11.65
CA ASP A 47 -25.12 -4.33 -11.95
C ASP A 47 -25.16 -3.42 -10.71
N ILE A 48 -24.03 -2.76 -10.42
CA ILE A 48 -23.92 -1.83 -9.29
C ILE A 48 -24.91 -0.66 -9.40
N PHE A 49 -25.35 -0.33 -10.60
CA PHE A 49 -26.29 0.76 -10.83
C PHE A 49 -27.76 0.36 -10.68
N ASP A 50 -28.05 -0.91 -10.42
CA ASP A 50 -29.41 -1.36 -10.13
C ASP A 50 -29.86 -0.88 -8.74
N LYS A 51 -31.07 -0.30 -8.68
CA LYS A 51 -31.61 0.25 -7.43
C LYS A 51 -31.74 -0.78 -6.30
N SER A 52 -31.98 -2.04 -6.62
CA SER A 52 -32.08 -3.13 -5.64
C SER A 52 -30.76 -3.35 -4.88
N VAL A 53 -29.62 -3.22 -5.57
CA VAL A 53 -28.29 -3.37 -4.98
C VAL A 53 -28.05 -2.36 -3.85
N TYR A 54 -28.54 -1.13 -4.00
CA TYR A 54 -28.34 -0.10 -2.99
C TYR A 54 -28.97 -0.46 -1.65
N LYS A 55 -30.14 -1.07 -1.68
CA LYS A 55 -30.83 -1.50 -0.47
C LYS A 55 -30.07 -2.67 0.18
N ASP A 56 -29.78 -3.69 -0.61
CA ASP A 56 -29.21 -4.92 -0.09
C ASP A 56 -27.76 -4.77 0.41
N VAL A 57 -26.99 -3.84 -0.17
CA VAL A 57 -25.58 -3.62 0.17
C VAL A 57 -25.41 -2.54 1.24
N PHE A 58 -26.02 -1.37 1.06
CA PHE A 58 -25.68 -0.20 1.90
C PHE A 58 -26.57 -0.04 3.15
N GLU A 59 -27.78 -0.60 3.19
CA GLU A 59 -28.61 -0.54 4.42
C GLU A 59 -27.99 -1.30 5.61
N GLY A 60 -27.17 -2.31 5.34
CA GLY A 60 -26.45 -3.06 6.38
C GLY A 60 -25.22 -2.36 6.95
N GLY A 61 -24.86 -1.19 6.44
CA GLY A 61 -23.63 -0.49 6.74
C GLY A 61 -22.43 -1.08 5.97
N VAL A 62 -21.67 -0.22 5.32
CA VAL A 62 -20.42 -0.58 4.59
C VAL A 62 -19.34 0.36 5.06
N ASP A 63 -18.28 -0.19 5.66
CA ASP A 63 -17.16 0.60 6.14
C ASP A 63 -16.26 1.05 4.97
N ILE A 64 -16.00 0.14 4.02
CA ILE A 64 -15.11 0.38 2.88
C ILE A 64 -15.77 -0.14 1.60
N PHE A 65 -15.81 0.70 0.58
CA PHE A 65 -16.24 0.30 -0.76
C PHE A 65 -15.06 0.29 -1.72
N ILE A 66 -14.90 -0.82 -2.45
CA ILE A 66 -13.79 -1.01 -3.39
C ILE A 66 -14.36 -1.26 -4.79
N ALA A 67 -14.05 -0.36 -5.72
CA ALA A 67 -14.37 -0.50 -7.14
C ALA A 67 -13.17 -1.07 -7.89
N ALA A 68 -13.27 -2.30 -8.41
CA ALA A 68 -12.15 -3.05 -8.99
C ALA A 68 -12.43 -3.55 -10.41
N THR A 69 -13.27 -2.85 -11.18
CA THR A 69 -13.50 -3.18 -12.59
C THR A 69 -12.36 -2.65 -13.46
N SER A 70 -12.41 -2.95 -14.76
CA SER A 70 -11.46 -2.41 -15.74
C SER A 70 -11.91 -1.09 -16.38
N ASP A 71 -13.03 -0.52 -15.93
CA ASP A 71 -13.60 0.71 -16.45
C ASP A 71 -13.55 1.81 -15.39
N ASP A 72 -12.72 2.83 -15.64
CA ASP A 72 -12.46 3.90 -14.69
C ASP A 72 -13.69 4.76 -14.40
N GLN A 73 -14.51 5.01 -15.41
CA GLN A 73 -15.74 5.80 -15.26
C GLN A 73 -16.75 5.06 -14.38
N THR A 74 -16.93 3.78 -14.61
CA THR A 74 -17.76 2.90 -13.76
C THR A 74 -17.22 2.89 -12.32
N ASN A 75 -15.93 2.77 -12.12
CA ASN A 75 -15.30 2.76 -10.80
C ASN A 75 -15.51 4.10 -10.08
N MET A 76 -15.33 5.21 -10.77
CA MET A 76 -15.54 6.56 -10.25
C MET A 76 -16.98 6.76 -9.80
N LEU A 77 -17.93 6.50 -10.70
CA LEU A 77 -19.34 6.70 -10.43
C LEU A 77 -19.84 5.80 -9.29
N ALA A 78 -19.40 4.54 -9.25
CA ALA A 78 -19.75 3.62 -8.18
C ALA A 78 -19.23 4.08 -6.81
N CYS A 79 -18.00 4.59 -6.74
CA CYS A 79 -17.44 5.18 -5.52
C CYS A 79 -18.22 6.42 -5.07
N GLU A 80 -18.59 7.30 -5.98
CA GLU A 80 -19.40 8.48 -5.67
C GLU A 80 -20.80 8.10 -5.12
N ILE A 81 -21.42 7.07 -5.69
CA ILE A 81 -22.68 6.54 -5.17
C ILE A 81 -22.50 5.98 -3.77
N ALA A 82 -21.45 5.19 -3.54
CA ALA A 82 -21.15 4.62 -2.23
C ALA A 82 -20.95 5.71 -1.16
N LYS A 83 -20.20 6.77 -1.47
CA LYS A 83 -20.04 7.95 -0.59
C LYS A 83 -21.36 8.60 -0.24
N ARG A 84 -22.22 8.83 -1.23
CA ARG A 84 -23.57 9.38 -1.01
C ARG A 84 -24.48 8.47 -0.17
N ARG A 85 -24.13 7.19 -0.02
CA ARG A 85 -24.78 6.22 0.87
C ARG A 85 -24.12 6.12 2.25
N GLY A 86 -23.16 6.98 2.55
CA GLY A 86 -22.54 7.09 3.87
C GLY A 86 -21.28 6.27 4.04
N VAL A 87 -20.76 5.64 2.98
CA VAL A 87 -19.46 4.93 3.05
C VAL A 87 -18.34 5.95 3.24
N GLN A 88 -17.59 5.76 4.32
CA GLN A 88 -16.53 6.71 4.72
C GLN A 88 -15.25 6.56 3.89
N LYS A 89 -14.97 5.35 3.41
CA LYS A 89 -13.75 5.08 2.66
C LYS A 89 -14.07 4.39 1.33
N THR A 90 -13.71 5.06 0.25
CA THR A 90 -13.84 4.52 -1.10
C THR A 90 -12.47 4.34 -1.74
N ILE A 91 -12.26 3.21 -2.39
CA ILE A 91 -11.03 2.86 -3.09
C ILE A 91 -11.40 2.45 -4.51
N ALA A 92 -10.67 2.95 -5.49
CA ALA A 92 -10.90 2.60 -6.89
C ALA A 92 -9.62 2.10 -7.57
N ARG A 93 -9.76 1.00 -8.30
CA ARG A 93 -8.76 0.66 -9.30
C ARG A 93 -8.84 1.68 -10.43
N VAL A 94 -7.70 2.24 -10.80
CA VAL A 94 -7.56 3.21 -11.89
C VAL A 94 -6.63 2.61 -12.95
N VAL A 95 -7.12 2.48 -14.17
CA VAL A 95 -6.36 1.93 -15.29
C VAL A 95 -5.55 3.03 -15.97
N ASP A 96 -6.21 4.16 -16.26
CA ASP A 96 -5.58 5.32 -16.89
C ASP A 96 -4.87 6.19 -15.83
N PRO A 97 -3.53 6.31 -15.87
CA PRO A 97 -2.78 7.14 -14.93
C PRO A 97 -3.20 8.61 -14.94
N ASP A 98 -3.69 9.14 -16.07
CA ASP A 98 -4.07 10.54 -16.22
C ASP A 98 -5.34 10.88 -15.41
N LEU A 99 -6.13 9.88 -15.04
CA LEU A 99 -7.30 10.05 -14.18
C LEU A 99 -6.98 10.05 -12.68
N TYR A 100 -5.74 9.74 -12.30
CA TYR A 100 -5.35 9.57 -10.89
C TYR A 100 -5.70 10.78 -10.02
N GLU A 101 -5.35 11.98 -10.47
CA GLU A 101 -5.62 13.24 -9.75
C GLU A 101 -7.13 13.52 -9.64
N ILE A 102 -7.91 13.18 -10.65
CA ILE A 102 -9.37 13.37 -10.63
C ILE A 102 -10.02 12.52 -9.52
N PHE A 103 -9.56 11.28 -9.34
CA PHE A 103 -10.05 10.45 -8.24
C PHE A 103 -9.70 11.05 -6.87
N LEU A 104 -8.48 11.61 -6.72
CA LEU A 104 -8.07 12.30 -5.48
C LEU A 104 -8.94 13.52 -5.21
N GLU A 105 -9.21 14.36 -6.22
CA GLU A 105 -10.09 15.53 -6.09
C GLU A 105 -11.51 15.16 -5.66
N LEU A 106 -11.98 13.99 -6.07
CA LEU A 106 -13.24 13.41 -5.63
C LEU A 106 -13.17 12.72 -4.26
N ASP A 107 -12.03 12.80 -3.55
CA ASP A 107 -11.80 12.10 -2.28
C ASP A 107 -12.07 10.58 -2.40
N ILE A 108 -11.63 9.99 -3.50
CA ILE A 108 -11.61 8.55 -3.75
C ILE A 108 -10.14 8.12 -3.75
N THR A 109 -9.77 7.12 -2.96
CA THR A 109 -8.41 6.60 -2.95
C THR A 109 -8.11 5.84 -4.25
N PRO A 110 -7.28 6.37 -5.18
CA PRO A 110 -6.97 5.68 -6.42
C PRO A 110 -5.87 4.65 -6.22
N VAL A 111 -6.00 3.50 -6.85
CA VAL A 111 -4.96 2.48 -6.96
C VAL A 111 -4.70 2.22 -8.44
N ASN A 112 -3.66 2.84 -8.97
CA ASN A 112 -3.24 2.63 -10.35
C ASN A 112 -2.32 1.41 -10.44
N GLU A 113 -2.74 0.37 -11.18
CA GLU A 113 -1.99 -0.88 -11.28
C GLU A 113 -0.65 -0.72 -12.00
N THR A 114 -0.59 0.12 -13.02
CA THR A 114 0.64 0.36 -13.77
C THR A 114 1.67 1.06 -12.89
N LEU A 115 1.28 2.11 -12.20
CA LEU A 115 2.17 2.82 -11.26
C LEU A 115 2.61 1.90 -10.12
N ALA A 116 1.70 1.09 -9.56
CA ALA A 116 2.03 0.14 -8.50
C ALA A 116 3.05 -0.92 -8.96
N ILE A 117 2.91 -1.43 -10.19
CA ILE A 117 3.87 -2.37 -10.78
C ILE A 117 5.22 -1.68 -11.02
N ILE A 118 5.22 -0.48 -11.61
CA ILE A 118 6.44 0.29 -11.87
C ILE A 118 7.19 0.55 -10.56
N GLU A 119 6.51 1.03 -9.51
CA GLU A 119 7.13 1.27 -8.22
C GLU A 119 7.65 -0.02 -7.59
N ASN A 120 6.95 -1.13 -7.76
CA ASN A 120 7.42 -2.43 -7.29
C ASN A 120 8.68 -2.88 -8.05
N ILE A 121 8.71 -2.75 -9.37
CA ILE A 121 9.90 -3.04 -10.19
C ILE A 121 11.05 -2.12 -9.80
N LYS A 122 10.83 -0.82 -9.66
CA LYS A 122 11.85 0.15 -9.23
C LYS A 122 12.47 -0.24 -7.90
N ARG A 123 11.69 -0.67 -6.92
CA ARG A 123 12.21 -1.18 -5.64
C ARG A 123 13.14 -2.37 -5.78
N HIS A 124 12.94 -3.22 -6.78
CA HIS A 124 13.80 -4.37 -7.04
C HIS A 124 15.04 -4.03 -7.89
N ILE A 125 14.95 -3.03 -8.77
CA ILE A 125 16.07 -2.53 -9.58
C ILE A 125 17.00 -1.66 -8.73
N HIS A 126 16.43 -0.77 -7.92
CA HIS A 126 17.19 0.11 -7.04
C HIS A 126 17.53 -0.62 -5.73
N ILE A 127 18.31 -1.70 -5.84
CA ILE A 127 18.96 -2.34 -4.69
C ILE A 127 19.86 -1.35 -3.92
N THR A 128 20.10 -0.17 -4.48
CA THR A 128 21.05 0.84 -3.96
C THR A 128 20.45 2.15 -3.48
N GLU A 129 19.17 2.42 -3.61
CA GLU A 129 18.60 3.70 -3.14
C GLU A 129 17.23 3.52 -2.46
N HIS A 130 17.22 3.45 -1.23
CA HIS A 130 17.16 4.28 -0.03
C HIS A 130 15.76 4.32 0.62
N VAL A 131 14.62 4.41 -0.10
CA VAL A 131 13.31 4.48 0.56
C VAL A 131 12.69 3.10 0.64
N VAL A 132 12.56 2.56 1.85
CA VAL A 132 11.90 1.28 2.10
C VAL A 132 10.39 1.48 2.19
N THR A 133 9.96 2.53 2.91
CA THR A 133 8.54 2.85 3.10
C THR A 133 8.36 4.29 3.60
N GLN A 134 7.15 4.80 3.42
CA GLN A 134 6.70 6.08 3.98
C GLN A 134 5.86 5.82 5.24
N ILE A 135 5.94 6.70 6.22
CA ILE A 135 5.22 6.62 7.48
C ILE A 135 4.33 7.86 7.63
N GLY A 136 3.07 7.62 7.97
CA GLY A 136 2.12 8.70 8.26
C GLY A 136 1.80 9.59 7.06
N GLY A 137 1.71 9.01 5.85
CA GLY A 137 1.69 9.74 4.60
C GLY A 137 3.11 10.28 4.32
N ASP A 138 3.23 11.55 3.94
CA ASP A 138 4.52 12.15 3.57
C ASP A 138 5.29 12.75 4.76
N ARG A 139 5.07 12.27 6.01
CA ARG A 139 5.72 12.88 7.19
C ARG A 139 7.12 12.35 7.46
N ALA A 140 7.34 11.06 7.21
CA ALA A 140 8.64 10.43 7.42
C ALA A 140 8.85 9.27 6.45
N VAL A 141 10.13 8.93 6.25
CA VAL A 141 10.56 7.81 5.42
C VAL A 141 11.49 6.89 6.21
N ILE A 142 11.43 5.60 5.91
CA ILE A 142 12.48 4.67 6.28
C ILE A 142 13.35 4.48 5.04
N ILE A 143 14.64 4.74 5.19
CA ILE A 143 15.65 4.48 4.18
C ILE A 143 16.51 3.28 4.58
N ARG A 144 17.01 2.58 3.59
CA ARG A 144 17.96 1.48 3.70
C ARG A 144 19.26 1.92 3.05
N GLU A 145 20.36 1.91 3.79
CA GLU A 145 21.67 2.30 3.31
C GLU A 145 22.70 1.21 3.59
N ILE A 146 23.54 0.92 2.61
CA ILE A 146 24.64 -0.02 2.76
C ILE A 146 25.90 0.77 3.10
N VAL A 147 26.56 0.43 4.19
CA VAL A 147 27.84 1.03 4.58
C VAL A 147 28.94 0.54 3.62
N LYS A 148 29.37 1.43 2.73
CA LYS A 148 30.43 1.16 1.76
C LYS A 148 31.79 1.15 2.44
N GLU A 149 32.77 0.47 1.84
CA GLU A 149 34.14 0.34 2.39
C GLU A 149 34.87 1.68 2.59
N ASP A 150 34.48 2.72 1.84
CA ASP A 150 35.04 4.08 1.92
C ASP A 150 34.26 5.02 2.86
N SER A 151 33.24 4.52 3.54
CA SER A 151 32.39 5.34 4.42
C SER A 151 33.14 5.80 5.67
N LYS A 152 32.99 7.08 6.01
CA LYS A 152 33.62 7.71 7.17
C LYS A 152 33.04 7.26 8.52
N ILE A 153 31.95 6.52 8.52
CA ILE A 153 31.30 6.03 9.75
C ILE A 153 31.79 4.65 10.19
N ILE A 154 32.58 3.97 9.34
CA ILE A 154 33.18 2.66 9.71
C ILE A 154 34.02 2.78 10.95
N GLY A 155 33.89 1.83 11.87
CA GLY A 155 34.60 1.78 13.13
C GLY A 155 34.11 2.76 14.19
N LYS A 156 33.18 3.68 13.84
CA LYS A 156 32.57 4.55 14.82
C LYS A 156 31.40 3.82 15.51
N ASN A 157 31.18 4.17 16.77
CA ASN A 157 29.92 3.78 17.40
C ASN A 157 28.77 4.67 16.95
N ILE A 158 27.54 4.23 17.17
CA ILE A 158 26.32 4.91 16.68
C ILE A 158 26.23 6.34 17.19
N LYS A 159 26.67 6.61 18.43
CA LYS A 159 26.68 7.94 19.02
C LYS A 159 27.68 8.87 18.32
N GLU A 160 28.89 8.40 18.07
CA GLU A 160 29.92 9.15 17.33
C GLU A 160 29.52 9.41 15.87
N ALA A 161 28.83 8.44 15.25
CA ALA A 161 28.25 8.57 13.92
C ALA A 161 27.02 9.50 13.89
N LYS A 162 26.51 9.97 15.05
CA LYS A 162 25.31 10.81 15.21
C LYS A 162 24.02 10.18 14.68
N LEU A 163 23.98 8.85 14.65
CA LEU A 163 22.83 8.11 14.09
C LEU A 163 21.80 7.69 15.13
N MET A 164 22.03 7.91 16.43
CA MET A 164 21.11 7.51 17.51
C MET A 164 19.67 7.94 17.34
N LYS A 165 19.43 9.11 16.77
CA LYS A 165 18.08 9.65 16.56
C LYS A 165 17.38 8.99 15.38
N TYR A 166 18.13 8.44 14.44
CA TYR A 166 17.64 8.05 13.12
C TYR A 166 17.68 6.54 12.89
N LEU A 167 18.64 5.82 13.48
CA LEU A 167 18.89 4.40 13.22
C LEU A 167 17.84 3.52 13.90
N VAL A 168 17.11 2.72 13.11
CA VAL A 168 16.09 1.78 13.59
C VAL A 168 16.72 0.42 13.90
N CYS A 169 17.50 -0.13 12.98
CA CYS A 169 18.26 -1.37 13.15
C CYS A 169 19.40 -1.46 12.14
N ILE A 170 20.31 -2.38 12.39
CA ILE A 170 21.41 -2.77 11.51
C ILE A 170 21.12 -4.21 11.08
N ASP A 171 21.15 -4.50 9.78
CA ASP A 171 21.21 -5.86 9.28
C ASP A 171 22.69 -6.15 8.92
N ARG A 172 23.29 -7.07 9.66
CA ARG A 172 24.67 -7.54 9.46
C ARG A 172 24.64 -9.01 9.06
N ASN A 173 24.90 -9.30 7.81
CA ASN A 173 24.89 -10.66 7.25
C ASN A 173 23.58 -11.43 7.48
N GLY A 174 22.42 -10.74 7.44
CA GLY A 174 21.11 -11.34 7.68
C GLY A 174 20.69 -11.41 9.15
N GLU A 175 21.51 -10.89 10.08
CA GLU A 175 21.19 -10.79 11.49
C GLU A 175 20.76 -9.35 11.83
N ILE A 176 19.60 -9.19 12.44
CA ILE A 176 19.08 -7.88 12.86
C ILE A 176 19.65 -7.51 14.23
N ILE A 177 20.41 -6.42 14.26
CA ILE A 177 21.01 -5.84 15.46
C ILE A 177 20.23 -4.58 15.84
N TYR A 178 19.72 -4.54 17.06
CA TYR A 178 19.11 -3.33 17.62
C TYR A 178 20.21 -2.37 18.08
N PRO A 179 20.14 -1.08 17.69
CA PRO A 179 21.22 -0.14 17.92
C PRO A 179 21.35 0.25 19.40
N GLU A 180 22.55 0.10 19.92
CA GLU A 180 22.96 0.65 21.21
C GLU A 180 24.01 1.76 20.99
N GLU A 181 24.17 2.69 21.93
CA GLU A 181 25.13 3.81 21.81
C GLU A 181 26.55 3.34 21.42
N LYS A 182 26.94 2.18 21.91
CA LYS A 182 28.28 1.59 21.72
C LYS A 182 28.38 0.61 20.56
N SER A 183 27.28 0.32 19.87
CA SER A 183 27.30 -0.57 18.71
C SER A 183 28.22 0.02 17.63
N ILE A 184 29.15 -0.76 17.14
CA ILE A 184 30.12 -0.33 16.12
C ILE A 184 29.55 -0.61 14.73
N ILE A 185 29.73 0.34 13.84
CA ILE A 185 29.33 0.24 12.43
C ILE A 185 30.45 -0.39 11.64
N GLU A 186 30.14 -1.40 10.83
CA GLU A 186 31.08 -2.14 10.01
C GLU A 186 30.78 -1.97 8.52
N ALA A 187 31.80 -2.18 7.68
CA ALA A 187 31.61 -2.21 6.24
C ALA A 187 30.65 -3.35 5.86
N GLY A 188 29.74 -3.09 4.95
CA GLY A 188 28.72 -4.06 4.52
C GLY A 188 27.47 -4.09 5.40
N ASP A 189 27.45 -3.39 6.55
CA ASP A 189 26.23 -3.23 7.33
C ASP A 189 25.14 -2.57 6.49
N ILE A 190 23.92 -3.04 6.67
CA ILE A 190 22.74 -2.41 6.10
C ILE A 190 22.02 -1.66 7.22
N LEU A 191 22.00 -0.35 7.11
CA LEU A 191 21.38 0.53 8.09
C LEU A 191 19.94 0.83 7.68
N TYR A 192 18.99 0.56 8.56
CA TYR A 192 17.59 1.01 8.40
C TYR A 192 17.40 2.27 9.24
N ILE A 193 17.10 3.37 8.56
CA ILE A 193 17.12 4.71 9.13
C ILE A 193 15.75 5.36 8.92
N ILE A 194 15.18 5.92 9.97
CA ILE A 194 13.97 6.75 9.88
C ILE A 194 14.35 8.22 9.82
N SER A 195 13.75 8.99 8.91
CA SER A 195 13.98 10.43 8.77
C SER A 195 12.73 11.15 8.30
N THR A 196 12.59 12.42 8.66
CA THR A 196 11.68 13.33 7.96
C THR A 196 12.28 13.72 6.61
N TYR A 197 11.46 14.27 5.71
CA TYR A 197 11.99 14.80 4.44
C TYR A 197 12.92 15.99 4.65
N GLU A 198 12.69 16.79 5.70
CA GLU A 198 13.54 17.94 6.05
C GLU A 198 14.93 17.50 6.51
N ASP A 199 15.03 16.41 7.29
CA ASP A 199 16.30 15.91 7.82
C ASP A 199 17.02 14.96 6.83
N LEU A 200 16.38 14.55 5.72
CA LEU A 200 16.87 13.48 4.86
C LEU A 200 18.26 13.76 4.25
N ASP A 201 18.48 14.98 3.78
CA ASP A 201 19.78 15.36 3.18
C ASP A 201 20.88 15.38 4.23
N TYR A 202 20.58 15.87 5.42
CA TYR A 202 21.53 15.83 6.55
C TYR A 202 21.89 14.38 6.93
N VAL A 203 20.90 13.51 7.01
CA VAL A 203 21.14 12.09 7.32
C VAL A 203 22.00 11.42 6.24
N LYS A 204 21.73 11.69 4.97
CA LYS A 204 22.58 11.20 3.86
C LYS A 204 24.02 11.70 3.92
N GLU A 205 24.24 12.92 4.40
CA GLU A 205 25.61 13.43 4.62
C GLU A 205 26.34 12.73 5.75
N LEU A 206 25.64 12.32 6.81
CA LEU A 206 26.25 11.56 7.91
C LEU A 206 26.77 10.18 7.47
N LEU A 207 26.17 9.59 6.42
CA LEU A 207 26.45 8.24 5.94
C LEU A 207 27.62 8.20 4.93
N ARG A 208 27.98 9.33 4.37
CA ARG A 208 29.10 9.50 3.44
C ARG A 208 30.41 9.71 4.19
#